data_419cef99d1f4fd923b913f3ad325e345
#
_entry.id   419cef99d1f4fd923b913f3ad325e345
#
_cell.length_a   1.000
_cell.length_b   1.000
_cell.length_c   1.000
_cell.angle_alpha   90.00
_cell.angle_beta   90.00
_cell.angle_gamma   90.00
#
_symmetry.space_group_name_H-M   'P 1'
#
loop_
_entity.id
_entity.type
_entity.pdbx_description
1 polymer ?
#
loop_
_entity_poly.entity_id
_entity_poly.type
_entity_poly.pdbx_seq_one_letter_code
_entity_poly.pdbx_strand_id
1 'polypeptide(L)'
;MDKSKNLYGHLFALTANVMWGLMSPIGKSALQEFSAISVTTFRMVGAAAAFWLLSIFCKQEHVNHQDMLKIFFASLFALVFNQGVFIFGLSMTSPIDASIVTTTLPIVTMVVAAIYLKEPITNKKVLGIFVGAMGALILIMSSQAGSNGNGSLIGDLLCLVAQISFSIYLTVFKGLSQRYSAVTINKWMFIYASMCYIPFSYYDISTIQWTSVSTVAILQVLYVVLGGSSLAYLCIMTAQRLLRPTVVSMYNYMQPIVATIAAIAMGIGSFGWEKGIAIALVFLGVYIVTQSKSRADLEKAEKPH
;
A
#
# COMPACT_ATOMS: atom_id res chain seq x y z
N MET A 1 -1.34 -26.02 -5.78
CA MET A 1 -0.48 -24.87 -5.42
C MET A 1 0.21 -25.22 -4.12
N ASP A 2 1.51 -25.11 -4.05
CA ASP A 2 2.32 -25.53 -2.90
C ASP A 2 1.96 -24.69 -1.67
N LYS A 3 1.58 -25.33 -0.55
CA LYS A 3 1.17 -24.64 0.69
C LYS A 3 2.25 -23.68 1.21
N SER A 4 3.52 -24.03 0.99
CA SER A 4 4.66 -23.19 1.40
C SER A 4 4.74 -21.89 0.62
N LYS A 5 4.50 -21.89 -0.69
CA LYS A 5 4.51 -20.68 -1.53
C LYS A 5 3.39 -19.71 -1.15
N ASN A 6 2.22 -20.22 -0.78
CA ASN A 6 1.13 -19.39 -0.27
C ASN A 6 1.52 -18.70 1.03
N LEU A 7 2.14 -19.40 1.98
CA LEU A 7 2.58 -18.83 3.25
C LEU A 7 3.56 -17.67 3.04
N TYR A 8 4.54 -17.82 2.14
CA TYR A 8 5.45 -16.72 1.80
C TYR A 8 4.71 -15.50 1.23
N GLY A 9 3.71 -15.72 0.37
CA GLY A 9 2.87 -14.62 -0.14
C GLY A 9 2.18 -13.84 0.98
N HIS A 10 1.63 -14.54 1.97
CA HIS A 10 0.99 -13.92 3.13
C HIS A 10 2.01 -13.16 4.00
N LEU A 11 3.19 -13.72 4.24
CA LEU A 11 4.26 -13.05 4.99
C LEU A 11 4.72 -11.78 4.29
N PHE A 12 4.94 -11.81 2.98
CA PHE A 12 5.32 -10.62 2.21
C PHE A 12 4.22 -9.55 2.23
N ALA A 13 2.94 -9.92 2.08
CA ALA A 13 1.84 -8.98 2.18
C ALA A 13 1.75 -8.34 3.57
N LEU A 14 1.93 -9.14 4.63
CA LEU A 14 1.97 -8.65 6.01
C LEU A 14 3.14 -7.68 6.22
N THR A 15 4.35 -8.05 5.81
CA THR A 15 5.55 -7.21 5.96
C THR A 15 5.38 -5.87 5.26
N ALA A 16 4.87 -5.84 4.02
CA ALA A 16 4.60 -4.59 3.32
C ALA A 16 3.65 -3.68 4.09
N ASN A 17 2.57 -4.24 4.64
CA ASN A 17 1.58 -3.46 5.36
C ASN A 17 2.02 -3.07 6.78
N VAL A 18 2.91 -3.82 7.42
CA VAL A 18 3.61 -3.39 8.63
C VAL A 18 4.49 -2.16 8.34
N MET A 19 5.27 -2.19 7.24
CA MET A 19 6.09 -1.05 6.85
C MET A 19 5.24 0.19 6.57
N TRP A 20 4.10 0.03 5.88
CA TRP A 20 3.19 1.15 5.60
C TRP A 20 2.45 1.64 6.85
N GLY A 21 2.07 0.76 7.76
CA GLY A 21 1.44 1.14 9.04
C GLY A 21 2.36 2.00 9.91
N LEU A 22 3.64 1.63 10.00
CA LEU A 22 4.66 2.43 10.69
C LEU A 22 5.00 3.72 9.95
N MET A 23 4.86 3.74 8.61
CA MET A 23 5.14 4.93 7.79
C MET A 23 4.20 6.08 8.11
N SER A 24 2.95 5.81 8.53
CA SER A 24 1.97 6.86 8.81
C SER A 24 2.44 7.82 9.93
N PRO A 25 2.79 7.36 11.14
CA PRO A 25 3.29 8.26 12.20
C PRO A 25 4.69 8.84 11.88
N ILE A 26 5.59 8.04 11.32
CA ILE A 26 6.96 8.48 11.00
C ILE A 26 6.95 9.51 9.86
N GLY A 27 6.20 9.25 8.80
CA GLY A 27 6.07 10.16 7.66
C GLY A 27 5.41 11.48 8.05
N LYS A 28 4.38 11.44 8.92
CA LYS A 28 3.74 12.66 9.42
C LYS A 28 4.70 13.54 10.20
N SER A 29 5.61 12.94 10.96
CA SER A 29 6.65 13.69 11.67
C SER A 29 7.67 14.30 10.70
N ALA A 30 8.09 13.58 9.65
CA ALA A 30 8.98 14.11 8.61
C ALA A 30 8.37 15.33 7.86
N LEU A 31 7.05 15.36 7.71
CA LEU A 31 6.33 16.47 7.06
C LEU A 31 6.34 17.77 7.88
N GLN A 32 6.84 17.77 9.10
CA GLN A 32 7.04 19.00 9.89
C GLN A 32 8.24 19.81 9.39
N GLU A 33 9.23 19.14 8.78
CA GLU A 33 10.46 19.80 8.29
C GLU A 33 10.56 19.79 6.76
N PHE A 34 9.85 18.89 6.08
CA PHE A 34 9.86 18.77 4.63
C PHE A 34 8.47 18.92 4.04
N SER A 35 8.37 19.54 2.85
CA SER A 35 7.10 19.56 2.11
C SER A 35 6.69 18.16 1.66
N ALA A 36 5.38 17.95 1.49
CA ALA A 36 4.83 16.67 1.05
C ALA A 36 5.39 16.23 -0.32
N ILE A 37 5.61 17.19 -1.22
CA ILE A 37 6.18 16.90 -2.55
C ILE A 37 7.66 16.53 -2.45
N SER A 38 8.43 17.16 -1.55
CA SER A 38 9.83 16.83 -1.29
C SER A 38 9.97 15.42 -0.74
N VAL A 39 9.20 15.06 0.30
CA VAL A 39 9.20 13.70 0.87
C VAL A 39 8.82 12.67 -0.19
N THR A 40 7.80 12.96 -1.01
CA THR A 40 7.39 12.05 -2.10
C THR A 40 8.49 11.88 -3.12
N THR A 41 9.17 12.95 -3.52
CA THR A 41 10.29 12.88 -4.47
C THR A 41 11.47 12.10 -3.89
N PHE A 42 11.84 12.33 -2.62
CA PHE A 42 12.87 11.54 -1.94
C PHE A 42 12.53 10.05 -1.93
N ARG A 43 11.25 9.70 -1.72
CA ARG A 43 10.78 8.32 -1.80
C ARG A 43 11.00 7.72 -3.19
N MET A 44 10.61 8.43 -4.25
CA MET A 44 10.70 7.93 -5.61
C MET A 44 12.16 7.79 -6.05
N VAL A 45 12.97 8.83 -5.87
CA VAL A 45 14.39 8.83 -6.26
C VAL A 45 15.20 7.87 -5.39
N GLY A 46 15.00 7.88 -4.08
CA GLY A 46 15.73 7.01 -3.17
C GLY A 46 15.39 5.53 -3.37
N ALA A 47 14.13 5.19 -3.59
CA ALA A 47 13.74 3.82 -3.92
C ALA A 47 14.22 3.41 -5.31
N ALA A 48 14.21 4.30 -6.31
CA ALA A 48 14.83 4.03 -7.60
C ALA A 48 16.30 3.67 -7.45
N ALA A 49 17.07 4.47 -6.70
CA ALA A 49 18.48 4.19 -6.42
C ALA A 49 18.66 2.85 -5.69
N ALA A 50 17.84 2.57 -4.66
CA ALA A 50 17.90 1.32 -3.92
C ALA A 50 17.63 0.10 -4.83
N PHE A 51 16.61 0.14 -5.69
CA PHE A 51 16.32 -0.96 -6.63
C PHE A 51 17.36 -1.10 -7.73
N TRP A 52 17.98 -0.01 -8.18
CA TRP A 52 19.10 -0.07 -9.11
C TRP A 52 20.32 -0.72 -8.47
N LEU A 53 20.67 -0.36 -7.24
CA LEU A 53 21.75 -1.01 -6.48
C LEU A 53 21.45 -2.50 -6.28
N LEU A 54 20.23 -2.85 -5.85
CA LEU A 54 19.83 -4.24 -5.69
C LEU A 54 19.88 -5.02 -7.01
N SER A 55 19.58 -4.38 -8.13
CA SER A 55 19.60 -5.03 -9.44
C SER A 55 21.00 -5.47 -9.89
N ILE A 56 22.07 -4.88 -9.32
CA ILE A 56 23.45 -5.29 -9.62
C ILE A 56 23.70 -6.72 -9.11
N PHE A 57 23.08 -7.09 -7.99
CA PHE A 57 23.23 -8.40 -7.36
C PHE A 57 22.19 -9.43 -7.86
N CYS A 58 21.27 -9.02 -8.73
CA CYS A 58 20.25 -9.87 -9.29
C CYS A 58 20.53 -10.24 -10.73
N LYS A 59 19.93 -11.36 -11.19
CA LYS A 59 19.98 -11.71 -12.62
C LYS A 59 19.35 -10.58 -13.43
N GLN A 60 20.12 -10.06 -14.40
CA GLN A 60 19.61 -9.03 -15.30
C GLN A 60 18.54 -9.62 -16.22
N GLU A 61 17.38 -8.99 -16.22
CA GLU A 61 16.25 -9.37 -17.07
C GLU A 61 16.07 -8.33 -18.17
N HIS A 62 16.00 -8.77 -19.40
CA HIS A 62 15.65 -7.92 -20.52
C HIS A 62 14.14 -7.71 -20.56
N VAL A 63 13.69 -6.47 -20.43
CA VAL A 63 12.28 -6.11 -20.49
C VAL A 63 11.90 -5.74 -21.92
N ASN A 64 10.89 -6.39 -22.48
CA ASN A 64 10.37 -6.08 -23.81
C ASN A 64 9.79 -4.65 -23.84
N HIS A 65 9.92 -3.94 -24.97
CA HIS A 65 9.39 -2.58 -25.16
C HIS A 65 7.89 -2.45 -24.82
N GLN A 66 7.07 -3.43 -25.18
CA GLN A 66 5.64 -3.42 -24.85
C GLN A 66 5.39 -3.54 -23.35
N ASP A 67 6.19 -4.34 -22.65
CA ASP A 67 6.06 -4.50 -21.21
C ASP A 67 6.69 -3.30 -20.46
N MET A 68 7.67 -2.61 -21.06
CA MET A 68 8.20 -1.35 -20.55
C MET A 68 7.11 -0.27 -20.50
N LEU A 69 6.30 -0.17 -21.55
CA LEU A 69 5.13 0.73 -21.55
C LEU A 69 4.10 0.35 -20.50
N LYS A 70 3.86 -0.96 -20.28
CA LYS A 70 2.98 -1.41 -19.20
C LYS A 70 3.54 -1.07 -17.81
N ILE A 71 4.86 -1.18 -17.62
CA ILE A 71 5.53 -0.79 -16.37
C ILE A 71 5.41 0.72 -16.15
N PHE A 72 5.50 1.54 -17.20
CA PHE A 72 5.24 2.97 -17.12
C PHE A 72 3.82 3.26 -16.60
N PHE A 73 2.80 2.65 -17.21
CA PHE A 73 1.43 2.81 -16.70
C PHE A 73 1.24 2.24 -15.30
N ALA A 74 1.85 1.09 -14.98
CA ALA A 74 1.86 0.55 -13.63
C ALA A 74 2.45 1.54 -12.62
N SER A 75 3.52 2.25 -12.99
CA SER A 75 4.12 3.30 -12.18
C SER A 75 3.15 4.47 -11.95
N LEU A 76 2.44 4.91 -12.98
CA LEU A 76 1.43 5.97 -12.82
C LEU A 76 0.35 5.56 -11.80
N PHE A 77 -0.19 4.34 -11.92
CA PHE A 77 -1.25 3.88 -11.04
C PHE A 77 -0.76 3.54 -9.62
N ALA A 78 0.40 2.90 -9.48
CA ALA A 78 0.91 2.48 -8.18
C ALA A 78 1.59 3.60 -7.38
N LEU A 79 2.26 4.52 -8.06
CA LEU A 79 3.15 5.50 -7.43
C LEU A 79 2.63 6.93 -7.62
N VAL A 80 2.39 7.36 -8.86
CA VAL A 80 2.02 8.77 -9.13
C VAL A 80 0.61 9.05 -8.63
N PHE A 81 -0.39 8.34 -9.17
CA PHE A 81 -1.80 8.59 -8.82
C PHE A 81 -2.20 7.98 -7.46
N ASN A 82 -1.52 6.95 -6.98
CA ASN A 82 -1.76 6.46 -5.64
C ASN A 82 -1.05 7.31 -4.59
N GLN A 83 0.29 7.32 -4.59
CA GLN A 83 1.07 7.95 -3.53
C GLN A 83 0.94 9.48 -3.53
N GLY A 84 1.00 10.12 -4.69
CA GLY A 84 0.92 11.57 -4.81
C GLY A 84 -0.47 12.09 -4.50
N VAL A 85 -1.49 11.55 -5.17
CA VAL A 85 -2.88 11.99 -4.95
C VAL A 85 -3.31 11.72 -3.51
N PHE A 86 -2.84 10.62 -2.89
CA PHE A 86 -3.11 10.35 -1.47
C PHE A 86 -2.51 11.43 -0.55
N ILE A 87 -1.26 11.84 -0.79
CA ILE A 87 -0.62 12.89 0.02
C ILE A 87 -1.34 14.23 -0.14
N PHE A 88 -1.74 14.58 -1.37
CA PHE A 88 -2.56 15.77 -1.60
C PHE A 88 -3.93 15.65 -0.90
N GLY A 89 -4.59 14.53 -0.98
CA GLY A 89 -5.83 14.28 -0.25
C GLY A 89 -5.64 14.44 1.26
N LEU A 90 -4.59 13.80 1.82
CA LEU A 90 -4.26 13.86 3.24
C LEU A 90 -3.93 15.28 3.73
N SER A 91 -3.39 16.14 2.87
CA SER A 91 -3.14 17.54 3.21
C SER A 91 -4.43 18.36 3.39
N MET A 92 -5.52 17.93 2.75
CA MET A 92 -6.82 18.60 2.73
C MET A 92 -7.86 17.97 3.67
N THR A 93 -7.66 16.73 4.12
CA THR A 93 -8.59 16.03 5.00
C THR A 93 -7.95 15.65 6.33
N SER A 94 -8.77 15.15 7.26
CA SER A 94 -8.25 14.65 8.52
C SER A 94 -7.55 13.29 8.32
N PRO A 95 -6.54 12.96 9.14
CA PRO A 95 -5.94 11.62 9.14
C PRO A 95 -6.96 10.50 9.42
N ILE A 96 -8.05 10.81 10.12
CA ILE A 96 -9.17 9.89 10.40
C ILE A 96 -9.87 9.54 9.10
N ASP A 97 -10.36 10.57 8.39
CA ASP A 97 -11.15 10.40 7.19
C ASP A 97 -10.29 9.71 6.11
N ALA A 98 -9.03 10.14 5.93
CA ALA A 98 -8.10 9.45 5.05
C ALA A 98 -7.92 7.96 5.42
N SER A 99 -7.82 7.63 6.72
CA SER A 99 -7.70 6.25 7.19
C SER A 99 -8.98 5.45 6.94
N ILE A 100 -10.16 6.05 7.13
CA ILE A 100 -11.44 5.43 6.80
C ILE A 100 -11.52 5.13 5.31
N VAL A 101 -11.14 6.10 4.47
CA VAL A 101 -11.16 5.91 3.01
C VAL A 101 -10.19 4.80 2.58
N THR A 102 -9.02 4.65 3.21
CA THR A 102 -8.10 3.56 2.85
C THR A 102 -8.67 2.17 3.13
N THR A 103 -9.63 2.03 4.05
CA THR A 103 -10.31 0.75 4.29
C THR A 103 -11.20 0.31 3.11
N THR A 104 -11.47 1.19 2.16
CA THR A 104 -12.23 0.86 0.94
C THR A 104 -11.42 0.04 -0.08
N LEU A 105 -10.08 0.01 0.04
CA LEU A 105 -9.22 -0.67 -0.93
C LEU A 105 -9.63 -2.12 -1.22
N PRO A 106 -9.91 -2.99 -0.24
CA PRO A 106 -10.32 -4.37 -0.54
C PRO A 106 -11.66 -4.45 -1.28
N ILE A 107 -12.59 -3.54 -1.00
CA ILE A 107 -13.89 -3.46 -1.69
C ILE A 107 -13.66 -3.10 -3.16
N VAL A 108 -12.91 -2.02 -3.40
CA VAL A 108 -12.57 -1.57 -4.75
C VAL A 108 -11.80 -2.65 -5.52
N THR A 109 -10.82 -3.28 -4.86
CA THR A 109 -10.03 -4.37 -5.48
C THR A 109 -10.89 -5.58 -5.83
N MET A 110 -11.89 -5.93 -5.00
CA MET A 110 -12.83 -6.99 -5.31
C MET A 110 -13.63 -6.68 -6.58
N VAL A 111 -14.13 -5.44 -6.72
CA VAL A 111 -14.89 -5.01 -7.89
C VAL A 111 -14.02 -4.99 -9.15
N VAL A 112 -12.84 -4.37 -9.09
CA VAL A 112 -11.91 -4.30 -10.24
C VAL A 112 -11.43 -5.69 -10.64
N ALA A 113 -11.14 -6.59 -9.68
CA ALA A 113 -10.75 -7.96 -9.96
C ALA A 113 -11.90 -8.78 -10.57
N ALA A 114 -13.15 -8.53 -10.16
CA ALA A 114 -14.31 -9.18 -10.77
C ALA A 114 -14.49 -8.77 -12.24
N ILE A 115 -14.33 -7.47 -12.53
CA ILE A 115 -14.49 -6.93 -13.90
C ILE A 115 -13.32 -7.37 -14.79
N TYR A 116 -12.08 -7.15 -14.36
CA TYR A 116 -10.90 -7.33 -15.20
C TYR A 116 -10.39 -8.78 -15.23
N LEU A 117 -10.25 -9.41 -14.06
CA LEU A 117 -9.75 -10.79 -13.94
C LEU A 117 -10.87 -11.82 -13.98
N LYS A 118 -12.14 -11.39 -14.04
CA LYS A 118 -13.34 -12.24 -13.95
C LYS A 118 -13.31 -13.13 -12.70
N GLU A 119 -12.77 -12.60 -11.58
CA GLU A 119 -12.81 -13.30 -10.30
C GLU A 119 -14.23 -13.36 -9.75
N PRO A 120 -14.69 -14.52 -9.23
CA PRO A 120 -16.03 -14.63 -8.67
C PRO A 120 -16.19 -13.76 -7.42
N ILE A 121 -17.30 -13.05 -7.33
CA ILE A 121 -17.75 -12.40 -6.09
C ILE A 121 -18.53 -13.43 -5.29
N THR A 122 -17.88 -14.04 -4.30
CA THR A 122 -18.50 -15.05 -3.44
C THR A 122 -18.97 -14.44 -2.13
N ASN A 123 -20.00 -15.01 -1.50
CA ASN A 123 -20.50 -14.55 -0.20
C ASN A 123 -19.40 -14.55 0.86
N LYS A 124 -18.49 -15.54 0.84
CA LYS A 124 -17.31 -15.55 1.73
C LYS A 124 -16.40 -14.35 1.51
N LYS A 125 -16.17 -13.96 0.24
CA LYS A 125 -15.32 -12.81 -0.08
C LYS A 125 -15.95 -11.52 0.43
N VAL A 126 -17.24 -11.32 0.17
CA VAL A 126 -18.00 -10.15 0.64
C VAL A 126 -18.02 -10.11 2.16
N LEU A 127 -18.41 -11.20 2.83
CA LEU A 127 -18.46 -11.28 4.29
C LEU A 127 -17.10 -10.96 4.92
N GLY A 128 -16.03 -11.57 4.44
CA GLY A 128 -14.69 -11.35 5.00
C GLY A 128 -14.19 -9.91 4.83
N ILE A 129 -14.50 -9.26 3.69
CA ILE A 129 -14.19 -7.84 3.47
C ILE A 129 -14.95 -6.97 4.47
N PHE A 130 -16.25 -7.20 4.68
CA PHE A 130 -17.04 -6.44 5.63
C PHE A 130 -16.57 -6.65 7.07
N VAL A 131 -16.29 -7.87 7.49
CA VAL A 131 -15.77 -8.17 8.83
C VAL A 131 -14.43 -7.49 9.07
N GLY A 132 -13.51 -7.55 8.11
CA GLY A 132 -12.22 -6.88 8.19
C GLY A 132 -12.34 -5.35 8.23
N ALA A 133 -13.24 -4.77 7.41
CA ALA A 133 -13.51 -3.34 7.41
C ALA A 133 -14.07 -2.86 8.75
N MET A 134 -15.02 -3.59 9.34
CA MET A 134 -15.56 -3.27 10.67
C MET A 134 -14.46 -3.26 11.74
N GLY A 135 -13.58 -4.26 11.75
CA GLY A 135 -12.44 -4.29 12.67
C GLY A 135 -11.51 -3.09 12.48
N ALA A 136 -11.14 -2.76 11.23
CA ALA A 136 -10.30 -1.60 10.94
C ALA A 136 -10.96 -0.27 11.36
N LEU A 137 -12.26 -0.09 11.11
CA LEU A 137 -13.01 1.09 11.51
C LEU A 137 -13.09 1.25 13.03
N ILE A 138 -13.35 0.17 13.78
CA ILE A 138 -13.34 0.20 15.26
C ILE A 138 -11.97 0.66 15.78
N LEU A 139 -10.86 0.16 15.21
CA LEU A 139 -9.52 0.60 15.58
C LEU A 139 -9.29 2.09 15.31
N ILE A 140 -9.67 2.56 14.14
CA ILE A 140 -9.51 3.96 13.75
C ILE A 140 -10.31 4.87 14.70
N MET A 141 -11.56 4.55 14.93
CA MET A 141 -12.46 5.34 15.80
C MET A 141 -12.01 5.31 17.28
N SER A 142 -11.60 4.15 17.80
CA SER A 142 -11.14 4.02 19.18
C SER A 142 -9.80 4.71 19.45
N SER A 143 -8.97 4.90 18.43
CA SER A 143 -7.68 5.58 18.56
C SER A 143 -7.80 7.10 18.55
N GLN A 144 -8.98 7.64 18.25
CA GLN A 144 -9.18 9.05 17.95
C GLN A 144 -10.25 9.76 18.80
N ALA A 145 -10.64 9.18 19.92
CA ALA A 145 -11.52 9.85 20.88
C ALA A 145 -10.86 11.16 21.38
N GLY A 146 -11.08 12.26 20.66
CA GLY A 146 -10.58 13.60 21.03
C GLY A 146 -10.12 14.53 19.90
N SER A 147 -10.09 14.12 18.64
CA SER A 147 -9.71 15.03 17.53
C SER A 147 -10.93 15.47 16.72
N ASN A 148 -11.36 16.71 16.92
CA ASN A 148 -12.33 17.40 16.06
C ASN A 148 -11.62 17.80 14.75
N GLY A 149 -11.49 16.87 13.79
CA GLY A 149 -10.96 17.15 12.47
C GLY A 149 -12.08 17.51 11.50
N ASN A 150 -12.15 18.74 11.03
CA ASN A 150 -12.99 19.09 9.89
C ASN A 150 -12.33 18.54 8.61
N GLY A 151 -12.71 17.33 8.20
CA GLY A 151 -12.29 16.72 6.95
C GLY A 151 -12.89 17.47 5.76
N SER A 152 -12.12 17.59 4.67
CA SER A 152 -12.59 18.14 3.41
C SER A 152 -13.08 17.02 2.50
N LEU A 153 -14.29 17.13 1.98
CA LEU A 153 -14.85 16.19 0.99
C LEU A 153 -13.93 16.02 -0.23
N ILE A 154 -13.27 17.09 -0.65
CA ILE A 154 -12.31 17.03 -1.77
C ILE A 154 -11.10 16.18 -1.39
N GLY A 155 -10.57 16.35 -0.17
CA GLY A 155 -9.48 15.52 0.35
C GLY A 155 -9.84 14.03 0.41
N ASP A 156 -11.05 13.72 0.87
CA ASP A 156 -11.56 12.34 0.95
C ASP A 156 -11.73 11.72 -0.44
N LEU A 157 -12.26 12.47 -1.41
CA LEU A 157 -12.37 12.04 -2.80
C LEU A 157 -11.01 11.77 -3.43
N LEU A 158 -10.01 12.62 -3.17
CA LEU A 158 -8.63 12.38 -3.63
C LEU A 158 -8.06 11.10 -3.01
N CYS A 159 -8.24 10.88 -1.72
CA CYS A 159 -7.85 9.63 -1.07
C CYS A 159 -8.54 8.41 -1.69
N LEU A 160 -9.84 8.52 -2.05
CA LEU A 160 -10.57 7.45 -2.73
C LEU A 160 -10.03 7.18 -4.15
N VAL A 161 -9.73 8.23 -4.92
CA VAL A 161 -9.09 8.12 -6.24
C VAL A 161 -7.75 7.39 -6.11
N ALA A 162 -6.97 7.68 -5.07
CA ALA A 162 -5.72 6.97 -4.79
C ALA A 162 -5.94 5.46 -4.54
N GLN A 163 -6.99 5.07 -3.78
CA GLN A 163 -7.32 3.66 -3.55
C GLN A 163 -7.79 2.96 -4.84
N ILE A 164 -8.59 3.63 -5.66
CA ILE A 164 -9.01 3.12 -6.97
C ILE A 164 -7.77 2.88 -7.84
N SER A 165 -6.86 3.85 -7.89
CA SER A 165 -5.62 3.75 -8.65
C SER A 165 -4.77 2.55 -8.23
N PHE A 166 -4.56 2.37 -6.93
CA PHE A 166 -3.80 1.24 -6.40
C PHE A 166 -4.49 -0.10 -6.66
N SER A 167 -5.81 -0.15 -6.59
CA SER A 167 -6.60 -1.32 -6.95
C SER A 167 -6.42 -1.73 -8.42
N ILE A 168 -6.41 -0.76 -9.34
CA ILE A 168 -6.11 -0.97 -10.75
C ILE A 168 -4.70 -1.56 -10.91
N TYR A 169 -3.71 -0.98 -10.23
CA TYR A 169 -2.35 -1.52 -10.23
C TYR A 169 -2.31 -2.97 -9.78
N LEU A 170 -2.92 -3.31 -8.65
CA LEU A 170 -2.91 -4.67 -8.10
C LEU A 170 -3.57 -5.70 -9.03
N THR A 171 -4.55 -5.26 -9.83
CA THR A 171 -5.36 -6.17 -10.68
C THR A 171 -4.89 -6.21 -12.13
N VAL A 172 -4.83 -5.05 -12.79
CA VAL A 172 -4.54 -4.95 -14.23
C VAL A 172 -3.08 -5.32 -14.52
N PHE A 173 -2.16 -4.87 -13.65
CA PHE A 173 -0.73 -5.08 -13.85
C PHE A 173 -0.18 -6.34 -13.17
N LYS A 174 -1.04 -7.16 -12.57
CA LYS A 174 -0.64 -8.43 -11.97
C LYS A 174 0.18 -9.31 -12.93
N GLY A 175 -0.15 -9.31 -14.21
CA GLY A 175 0.57 -10.08 -15.23
C GLY A 175 2.06 -9.77 -15.33
N LEU A 176 2.49 -8.55 -14.99
CA LEU A 176 3.91 -8.18 -14.95
C LEU A 176 4.66 -8.95 -13.86
N SER A 177 4.08 -9.10 -12.67
CA SER A 177 4.69 -9.83 -11.56
C SER A 177 4.90 -11.32 -11.84
N GLN A 178 4.23 -11.88 -12.85
CA GLN A 178 4.39 -13.25 -13.28
C GLN A 178 5.56 -13.43 -14.28
N ARG A 179 5.93 -12.34 -14.98
CA ARG A 179 6.94 -12.37 -16.06
C ARG A 179 8.31 -11.92 -15.58
N TYR A 180 8.36 -10.93 -14.70
CA TYR A 180 9.60 -10.28 -14.27
C TYR A 180 9.75 -10.34 -12.75
N SER A 181 10.99 -10.22 -12.27
CA SER A 181 11.27 -10.14 -10.84
C SER A 181 10.75 -8.84 -10.23
N ALA A 182 10.49 -8.86 -8.94
CA ALA A 182 10.05 -7.68 -8.21
C ALA A 182 11.09 -6.54 -8.29
N VAL A 183 12.38 -6.88 -8.30
CA VAL A 183 13.46 -5.89 -8.44
C VAL A 183 13.41 -5.22 -9.82
N THR A 184 13.27 -6.01 -10.90
CA THR A 184 13.22 -5.49 -12.27
C THR A 184 12.04 -4.55 -12.49
N ILE A 185 10.85 -4.92 -12.01
CA ILE A 185 9.65 -4.07 -12.17
C ILE A 185 9.79 -2.79 -11.35
N ASN A 186 10.14 -2.92 -10.06
CA ASN A 186 10.21 -1.75 -9.18
C ASN A 186 11.29 -0.75 -9.60
N LYS A 187 12.48 -1.21 -10.05
CA LYS A 187 13.51 -0.28 -10.52
C LYS A 187 13.02 0.65 -11.63
N TRP A 188 12.25 0.11 -12.59
CA TRP A 188 11.69 0.91 -13.67
C TRP A 188 10.50 1.75 -13.23
N MET A 189 9.60 1.19 -12.40
CA MET A 189 8.46 1.94 -11.87
C MET A 189 8.91 3.18 -11.09
N PHE A 190 9.89 3.03 -10.19
CA PHE A 190 10.38 4.17 -9.40
C PHE A 190 11.15 5.19 -10.23
N ILE A 191 11.85 4.79 -11.30
CA ILE A 191 12.44 5.75 -12.25
C ILE A 191 11.36 6.56 -12.94
N TYR A 192 10.34 5.93 -13.49
CA TYR A 192 9.25 6.65 -14.15
C TYR A 192 8.51 7.58 -13.19
N ALA A 193 8.26 7.14 -11.96
CA ALA A 193 7.68 8.01 -10.94
C ALA A 193 8.61 9.19 -10.58
N SER A 194 9.92 8.95 -10.48
CA SER A 194 10.90 10.02 -10.25
C SER A 194 10.87 11.07 -11.35
N MET A 195 10.80 10.64 -12.62
CA MET A 195 10.68 11.55 -13.75
C MET A 195 9.41 12.42 -13.69
N CYS A 196 8.31 11.88 -13.13
CA CYS A 196 7.08 12.64 -12.94
C CYS A 196 7.20 13.66 -11.80
N TYR A 197 7.90 13.33 -10.70
CA TYR A 197 7.92 14.17 -9.49
C TYR A 197 9.04 15.22 -9.49
N ILE A 198 10.21 14.93 -10.06
CA ILE A 198 11.38 15.82 -10.04
C ILE A 198 11.04 17.23 -10.57
N PRO A 199 10.34 17.40 -11.72
CA PRO A 199 10.03 18.73 -12.22
C PRO A 199 9.18 19.58 -11.27
N PHE A 200 8.24 18.97 -10.56
CA PHE A 200 7.34 19.67 -9.65
C PHE A 200 7.96 19.94 -8.27
N SER A 201 8.95 19.17 -7.86
CA SER A 201 9.60 19.28 -6.55
C SER A 201 10.87 20.13 -6.57
N TYR A 202 11.32 20.54 -7.75
CA TYR A 202 12.61 21.25 -7.89
C TYR A 202 12.70 22.49 -7.02
N TYR A 203 11.67 23.32 -7.03
CA TYR A 203 11.63 24.53 -6.21
C TYR A 203 11.68 24.21 -4.73
N ASP A 204 10.81 23.33 -4.24
CA ASP A 204 10.73 22.94 -2.83
C ASP A 204 12.05 22.36 -2.32
N ILE A 205 12.68 21.49 -3.11
CA ILE A 205 13.94 20.85 -2.73
C ILE A 205 15.10 21.86 -2.74
N SER A 206 15.12 22.78 -3.71
CA SER A 206 16.19 23.80 -3.81
C SER A 206 16.15 24.84 -2.69
N THR A 207 15.00 25.03 -2.06
CA THR A 207 14.81 25.98 -0.94
C THR A 207 15.03 25.36 0.44
N ILE A 208 15.29 24.04 0.53
CA ILE A 208 15.55 23.38 1.82
C ILE A 208 16.84 23.93 2.43
N GLN A 209 16.74 24.42 3.65
CA GLN A 209 17.89 24.82 4.45
C GLN A 209 18.47 23.61 5.18
N TRP A 210 19.30 22.83 4.50
CA TRP A 210 19.86 21.56 5.02
C TRP A 210 20.58 21.68 6.35
N THR A 211 21.13 22.86 6.68
CA THR A 211 21.81 23.10 7.95
C THR A 211 20.86 23.18 9.14
N SER A 212 19.56 23.45 8.93
CA SER A 212 18.53 23.52 9.97
C SER A 212 17.74 22.21 10.13
N VAL A 213 17.89 21.27 9.19
CA VAL A 213 17.16 19.99 9.24
C VAL A 213 17.69 19.11 10.36
N SER A 214 16.79 18.60 11.19
CA SER A 214 17.17 17.72 12.29
C SER A 214 17.62 16.33 11.78
N THR A 215 18.56 15.71 12.48
CA THR A 215 19.00 14.33 12.20
C THR A 215 17.81 13.36 12.27
N VAL A 216 16.85 13.62 13.16
CA VAL A 216 15.64 12.81 13.30
C VAL A 216 14.80 12.84 12.01
N ALA A 217 14.59 14.00 11.44
CA ALA A 217 13.84 14.15 10.18
C ALA A 217 14.54 13.42 9.02
N ILE A 218 15.87 13.48 8.95
CA ILE A 218 16.66 12.73 7.96
C ILE A 218 16.45 11.21 8.14
N LEU A 219 16.52 10.69 9.37
CA LEU A 219 16.28 9.27 9.66
C LEU A 219 14.85 8.84 9.34
N GLN A 220 13.87 9.71 9.58
CA GLN A 220 12.48 9.47 9.22
C GLN A 220 12.30 9.38 7.72
N VAL A 221 12.88 10.30 6.94
CA VAL A 221 12.86 10.23 5.47
C VAL A 221 13.57 8.98 4.99
N LEU A 222 14.71 8.61 5.58
CA LEU A 222 15.42 7.38 5.25
C LEU A 222 14.55 6.13 5.49
N TYR A 223 13.81 6.09 6.61
CA TYR A 223 12.84 5.02 6.87
C TYR A 223 11.73 5.01 5.80
N VAL A 224 11.19 6.17 5.43
CA VAL A 224 10.14 6.29 4.41
C VAL A 224 10.63 5.79 3.05
N VAL A 225 11.90 6.04 2.70
CA VAL A 225 12.55 5.56 1.47
C VAL A 225 12.81 4.05 1.52
N LEU A 226 13.52 3.58 2.54
CA LEU A 226 13.97 2.18 2.60
C LEU A 226 12.88 1.22 3.07
N GLY A 227 12.14 1.56 4.12
CA GLY A 227 11.08 0.74 4.69
C GLY A 227 9.78 0.87 3.90
N GLY A 228 9.22 2.09 3.88
CA GLY A 228 7.90 2.36 3.29
C GLY A 228 7.85 2.33 1.77
N SER A 229 8.97 2.53 1.08
CA SER A 229 9.01 2.49 -0.38
C SER A 229 9.78 1.27 -0.89
N SER A 230 11.06 1.11 -0.58
CA SER A 230 11.86 0.03 -1.19
C SER A 230 11.42 -1.35 -0.71
N LEU A 231 11.47 -1.61 0.60
CA LEU A 231 11.12 -2.91 1.18
C LEU A 231 9.64 -3.23 1.01
N ALA A 232 8.75 -2.27 1.26
CA ALA A 232 7.32 -2.48 1.13
C ALA A 232 6.91 -2.84 -0.30
N TYR A 233 7.44 -2.14 -1.32
CA TYR A 233 7.13 -2.46 -2.72
C TYR A 233 7.79 -3.74 -3.22
N LEU A 234 8.97 -4.09 -2.72
CA LEU A 234 9.57 -5.40 -2.96
C LEU A 234 8.66 -6.52 -2.44
N CYS A 235 8.17 -6.36 -1.22
CA CYS A 235 7.30 -7.33 -0.56
C CYS A 235 5.92 -7.40 -1.23
N ILE A 236 5.28 -6.27 -1.53
CA ILE A 236 3.94 -6.28 -2.12
C ILE A 236 3.95 -6.87 -3.54
N MET A 237 4.97 -6.57 -4.34
CA MET A 237 5.13 -7.15 -5.68
C MET A 237 5.35 -8.67 -5.60
N THR A 238 6.13 -9.15 -4.63
CA THR A 238 6.34 -10.57 -4.39
C THR A 238 5.04 -11.25 -3.92
N ALA A 239 4.30 -10.62 -3.02
CA ALA A 239 2.99 -11.11 -2.57
C ALA A 239 1.98 -11.18 -3.73
N GLN A 240 1.95 -10.15 -4.59
CA GLN A 240 1.08 -10.08 -5.76
C GLN A 240 1.35 -11.20 -6.77
N ARG A 241 2.59 -11.66 -6.87
CA ARG A 241 2.97 -12.83 -7.66
C ARG A 241 2.37 -14.13 -7.13
N LEU A 242 2.27 -14.26 -5.80
CA LEU A 242 1.88 -15.49 -5.11
C LEU A 242 0.40 -15.53 -4.74
N LEU A 243 -0.23 -14.38 -4.52
CA LEU A 243 -1.59 -14.26 -4.03
C LEU A 243 -2.51 -13.57 -5.05
N ARG A 244 -3.83 -13.69 -4.81
CA ARG A 244 -4.84 -12.95 -5.57
C ARG A 244 -4.86 -11.47 -5.15
N PRO A 245 -5.18 -10.52 -6.04
CA PRO A 245 -5.25 -9.09 -5.72
C PRO A 245 -6.17 -8.80 -4.53
N THR A 246 -7.35 -9.42 -4.47
CA THR A 246 -8.29 -9.26 -3.35
C THR A 246 -7.68 -9.71 -2.01
N VAL A 247 -6.89 -10.79 -2.00
CA VAL A 247 -6.21 -11.26 -0.78
C VAL A 247 -5.08 -10.29 -0.39
N VAL A 248 -4.30 -9.81 -1.35
CA VAL A 248 -3.24 -8.83 -1.11
C VAL A 248 -3.81 -7.54 -0.53
N SER A 249 -4.92 -7.03 -1.09
CA SER A 249 -5.56 -5.79 -0.62
C SER A 249 -6.12 -5.90 0.80
N MET A 250 -6.56 -7.10 1.24
CA MET A 250 -7.07 -7.31 2.62
C MET A 250 -6.01 -7.02 3.69
N TYR A 251 -4.71 -7.20 3.37
CA TYR A 251 -3.63 -6.87 4.30
C TYR A 251 -3.53 -5.37 4.61
N ASN A 252 -4.19 -4.51 3.82
CA ASN A 252 -4.27 -3.09 4.10
C ASN A 252 -4.93 -2.81 5.48
N TYR A 253 -5.81 -3.69 5.94
CA TYR A 253 -6.40 -3.61 7.28
C TYR A 253 -5.39 -3.85 8.42
N MET A 254 -4.19 -4.33 8.12
CA MET A 254 -3.11 -4.45 9.10
C MET A 254 -2.51 -3.08 9.48
N GLN A 255 -2.61 -2.09 8.60
CA GLN A 255 -2.00 -0.77 8.83
C GLN A 255 -2.56 -0.07 10.08
N PRO A 256 -3.89 0.02 10.30
CA PRO A 256 -4.43 0.57 11.55
C PRO A 256 -4.00 -0.20 12.81
N ILE A 257 -3.84 -1.53 12.70
CA ILE A 257 -3.36 -2.35 13.83
C ILE A 257 -1.93 -1.95 14.20
N VAL A 258 -1.05 -1.89 13.20
CA VAL A 258 0.36 -1.51 13.40
C VAL A 258 0.48 -0.09 13.92
N ALA A 259 -0.30 0.86 13.35
CA ALA A 259 -0.32 2.24 13.82
C ALA A 259 -0.79 2.35 15.28
N THR A 260 -1.80 1.57 15.67
CA THR A 260 -2.29 1.50 17.06
C THR A 260 -1.25 0.94 18.01
N ILE A 261 -0.58 -0.17 17.64
CA ILE A 261 0.48 -0.77 18.46
C ILE A 261 1.66 0.23 18.61
N ALA A 262 2.05 0.90 17.53
CA ALA A 262 3.10 1.91 17.57
C ALA A 262 2.73 3.07 18.49
N ALA A 263 1.50 3.58 18.42
CA ALA A 263 1.02 4.66 19.29
C ALA A 263 1.05 4.25 20.78
N ILE A 264 0.65 3.01 21.11
CA ILE A 264 0.72 2.49 22.47
C ILE A 264 2.17 2.37 22.94
N ALA A 265 3.06 1.84 22.11
CA ALA A 265 4.48 1.71 22.43
C ALA A 265 5.17 3.07 22.65
N MET A 266 4.68 4.13 21.99
CA MET A 266 5.16 5.51 22.16
C MET A 266 4.50 6.23 23.35
N GLY A 267 3.64 5.54 24.13
CA GLY A 267 2.95 6.14 25.27
C GLY A 267 1.82 7.13 24.92
N ILE A 268 1.44 7.19 23.65
CA ILE A 268 0.41 8.13 23.15
C ILE A 268 -1.01 7.52 23.26
N GLY A 269 -1.11 6.19 23.42
CA GLY A 269 -2.38 5.46 23.47
C GLY A 269 -2.43 4.40 24.56
N SER A 270 -3.65 3.95 24.88
CA SER A 270 -3.91 2.83 25.79
C SER A 270 -4.50 1.64 25.03
N PHE A 271 -4.29 0.43 25.54
CA PHE A 271 -4.92 -0.77 25.03
C PHE A 271 -6.24 -1.01 25.75
N GLY A 272 -7.36 -0.87 25.03
CA GLY A 272 -8.68 -1.23 25.52
C GLY A 272 -9.15 -2.59 24.95
N TRP A 273 -10.13 -3.21 25.58
CA TRP A 273 -10.69 -4.48 25.12
C TRP A 273 -11.31 -4.38 23.71
N GLU A 274 -11.87 -3.21 23.34
CA GLU A 274 -12.43 -2.91 22.02
C GLU A 274 -11.36 -3.04 20.92
N LYS A 275 -10.11 -2.65 21.21
CA LYS A 275 -8.98 -2.82 20.28
C LYS A 275 -8.62 -4.29 20.08
N GLY A 276 -8.71 -5.09 21.12
CA GLY A 276 -8.51 -6.55 21.04
C GLY A 276 -9.55 -7.21 20.11
N ILE A 277 -10.83 -6.87 20.27
CA ILE A 277 -11.92 -7.36 19.39
C ILE A 277 -11.71 -6.90 17.96
N ALA A 278 -11.37 -5.63 17.75
CA ALA A 278 -11.14 -5.07 16.43
C ALA A 278 -10.01 -5.81 15.69
N ILE A 279 -8.90 -6.08 16.37
CA ILE A 279 -7.77 -6.86 15.82
C ILE A 279 -8.23 -8.28 15.43
N ALA A 280 -9.00 -8.95 16.30
CA ALA A 280 -9.54 -10.28 16.02
C ALA A 280 -10.46 -10.28 14.78
N LEU A 281 -11.32 -9.26 14.62
CA LEU A 281 -12.17 -9.09 13.44
C LEU A 281 -11.37 -8.90 12.16
N VAL A 282 -10.28 -8.12 12.19
CA VAL A 282 -9.40 -7.96 11.02
C VAL A 282 -8.79 -9.29 10.60
N PHE A 283 -8.21 -10.05 11.53
CA PHE A 283 -7.63 -11.36 11.22
C PHE A 283 -8.69 -12.35 10.71
N LEU A 284 -9.88 -12.35 11.31
CA LEU A 284 -11.00 -13.18 10.87
C LEU A 284 -11.44 -12.81 9.45
N GLY A 285 -11.55 -11.52 9.14
CA GLY A 285 -11.87 -11.04 7.79
C GLY A 285 -10.87 -11.51 6.73
N VAL A 286 -9.56 -11.34 7.01
CA VAL A 286 -8.49 -11.83 6.13
C VAL A 286 -8.60 -13.34 5.93
N TYR A 287 -8.80 -14.10 7.01
CA TYR A 287 -8.95 -15.56 6.95
C TYR A 287 -10.13 -15.98 6.07
N ILE A 288 -11.33 -15.38 6.28
CA ILE A 288 -12.53 -15.70 5.49
C ILE A 288 -12.31 -15.43 4.00
N VAL A 289 -11.67 -14.30 3.63
CA VAL A 289 -11.37 -13.98 2.22
C VAL A 289 -10.39 -14.98 1.62
N THR A 290 -9.37 -15.40 2.37
CA THR A 290 -8.39 -16.38 1.87
C THR A 290 -9.05 -17.73 1.56
N GLN A 291 -10.11 -18.11 2.27
CA GLN A 291 -10.88 -19.33 2.05
C GLN A 291 -11.92 -19.23 0.92
N SER A 292 -12.04 -18.06 0.27
CA SER A 292 -12.99 -17.88 -0.83
C SER A 292 -12.50 -18.56 -2.11
N LYS A 293 -13.42 -19.13 -2.91
CA LYS A 293 -13.10 -19.76 -4.19
C LYS A 293 -12.49 -18.77 -5.17
N SER A 294 -11.47 -19.20 -5.91
CA SER A 294 -10.93 -18.50 -7.06
C SER A 294 -11.65 -18.91 -8.35
N ARG A 295 -11.41 -18.18 -9.44
CA ARG A 295 -11.88 -18.59 -10.77
C ARG A 295 -11.35 -19.98 -11.16
N ALA A 296 -10.07 -20.22 -10.91
CA ALA A 296 -9.46 -21.53 -11.19
C ALA A 296 -10.08 -22.67 -10.38
N ASP A 297 -10.58 -22.41 -9.17
CA ASP A 297 -11.28 -23.42 -8.36
C ASP A 297 -12.66 -23.73 -8.95
N LEU A 298 -13.36 -22.74 -9.51
CA LEU A 298 -14.65 -22.93 -10.19
C LEU A 298 -14.46 -23.69 -11.51
N GLU A 299 -13.50 -23.30 -12.34
CA GLU A 299 -13.18 -23.97 -13.61
C GLU A 299 -12.77 -25.44 -13.42
N LYS A 300 -12.11 -25.78 -12.29
CA LYS A 300 -11.82 -27.17 -11.94
C LYS A 300 -13.05 -27.95 -11.50
N ALA A 301 -14.00 -27.30 -10.83
CA ALA A 301 -15.24 -27.94 -10.39
C ALA A 301 -16.23 -28.20 -11.55
N GLU A 302 -16.12 -27.42 -12.65
CA GLU A 302 -16.95 -27.54 -13.84
C GLU A 302 -16.43 -28.56 -14.88
N LYS A 303 -15.18 -29.04 -14.77
CA LYS A 303 -14.65 -30.09 -15.64
C LYS A 303 -15.13 -31.44 -15.10
N PRO A 304 -16.04 -32.15 -15.80
CA PRO A 304 -16.39 -33.53 -15.43
C PRO A 304 -15.16 -34.41 -15.58
N HIS A 305 -15.02 -35.36 -14.67
CA HIS A 305 -14.01 -36.43 -14.70
C HIS A 305 -14.22 -37.37 -15.88
#